data_2e9281ec9aed825ebd89e7efae2922ad
#
_entry.id   2e9281ec9aed825ebd89e7efae2922ad
#
_cell.length_a   1.000
_cell.length_b   1.000
_cell.length_c   1.000
_cell.angle_alpha   90.00
_cell.angle_beta   90.00
_cell.angle_gamma   90.00
#
_symmetry.space_group_name_H-M   'P 1'
#
loop_
_entity.id
_entity.type
_entity.pdbx_description
1 polymer ?
#
loop_
_entity_poly.entity_id
_entity_poly.type
_entity_poly.pdbx_seq_one_letter_code
_entity_poly.pdbx_strand_id
1 'polypeptide(L)'
;LEVEIEEDKKPISNVISLDKWQIANKLALNHSLCFDDIALYRPLELNYDKLRVSFAKGCFRGQEIIARMHYLGVNRRSFCAVIENTEHPLENNIKPLGEKLECENYKIYNCFIEQDIQNELLKSNKHELFTMPTNQLD
;
A
#
# COMPACT_ATOMS: atom_id res chain seq x y z
N LEU A 1 23.74 -36.65 16.31
CA LEU A 1 22.49 -36.07 16.81
C LEU A 1 21.58 -35.94 15.57
N GLU A 2 20.77 -36.94 15.31
CA GLU A 2 19.71 -36.90 14.30
C GLU A 2 18.54 -36.18 14.97
N VAL A 3 18.15 -35.05 14.39
CA VAL A 3 16.92 -34.34 14.78
C VAL A 3 15.80 -34.94 13.91
N GLU A 4 15.01 -35.83 14.47
CA GLU A 4 13.74 -36.26 13.87
C GLU A 4 12.79 -35.07 13.92
N ILE A 5 12.53 -34.50 12.75
CA ILE A 5 11.48 -33.52 12.57
C ILE A 5 10.19 -34.31 12.38
N GLU A 6 9.40 -34.47 13.43
CA GLU A 6 8.02 -34.96 13.32
C GLU A 6 7.24 -33.99 12.46
N GLU A 7 6.96 -34.37 11.23
CA GLU A 7 6.02 -33.66 10.35
C GLU A 7 4.58 -33.91 10.83
N ASP A 8 4.16 -33.21 11.86
CA ASP A 8 2.76 -33.10 12.22
C ASP A 8 2.05 -32.19 11.21
N LYS A 9 1.85 -32.72 10.01
CA LYS A 9 1.05 -32.09 8.94
C LYS A 9 -0.43 -32.13 9.34
N LYS A 10 -0.85 -31.24 10.25
CA LYS A 10 -2.25 -30.83 10.28
C LYS A 10 -2.56 -30.15 8.95
N PRO A 11 -3.55 -30.64 8.17
CA PRO A 11 -3.94 -29.98 6.95
C PRO A 11 -4.35 -28.54 7.31
N ILE A 12 -3.61 -27.56 6.79
CA ILE A 12 -4.00 -26.15 6.90
C ILE A 12 -5.27 -26.02 6.08
N SER A 13 -6.42 -26.11 6.75
CA SER A 13 -7.75 -26.16 6.13
C SER A 13 -8.18 -24.84 5.48
N ASN A 14 -7.37 -23.78 5.57
CA ASN A 14 -7.64 -22.47 4.99
C ASN A 14 -6.41 -21.94 4.24
N VAL A 15 -6.06 -22.59 3.13
CA VAL A 15 -5.09 -22.02 2.19
C VAL A 15 -5.78 -20.87 1.45
N ILE A 16 -5.40 -19.64 1.77
CA ILE A 16 -5.82 -18.46 0.99
C ILE A 16 -5.13 -18.57 -0.37
N SER A 17 -5.89 -18.45 -1.47
CA SER A 17 -5.30 -18.42 -2.81
C SER A 17 -4.34 -17.23 -2.93
N LEU A 18 -3.31 -17.37 -3.77
CA LEU A 18 -2.31 -16.32 -4.01
C LEU A 18 -2.98 -15.00 -4.41
N ASP A 19 -4.00 -15.06 -5.26
CA ASP A 19 -4.75 -13.89 -5.73
C ASP A 19 -5.44 -13.15 -4.58
N LYS A 20 -6.11 -13.88 -3.69
CA LYS A 20 -6.75 -13.28 -2.50
C LYS A 20 -5.73 -12.64 -1.57
N TRP A 21 -4.57 -13.26 -1.42
CA TRP A 21 -3.49 -12.70 -0.62
C TRP A 21 -2.92 -11.41 -1.24
N GLN A 22 -2.71 -11.40 -2.57
CA GLN A 22 -2.26 -10.22 -3.30
C GLN A 22 -3.27 -9.07 -3.21
N ILE A 23 -4.55 -9.36 -3.38
CA ILE A 23 -5.64 -8.38 -3.21
C ILE A 23 -5.61 -7.80 -1.80
N ALA A 24 -5.57 -8.66 -0.78
CA ALA A 24 -5.53 -8.23 0.62
C ALA A 24 -4.32 -7.31 0.91
N ASN A 25 -3.14 -7.64 0.38
CA ASN A 25 -1.96 -6.78 0.53
C ASN A 25 -2.14 -5.41 -0.15
N LYS A 26 -2.71 -5.36 -1.35
CA LYS A 26 -2.97 -4.08 -2.03
C LYS A 26 -3.96 -3.22 -1.24
N LEU A 27 -5.06 -3.80 -0.77
CA LEU A 27 -6.07 -3.10 0.03
C LEU A 27 -5.54 -2.66 1.40
N ALA A 28 -4.67 -3.46 2.01
CA ALA A 28 -3.97 -3.11 3.24
C ALA A 28 -2.86 -2.07 3.04
N LEU A 29 -2.64 -1.58 1.82
CA LEU A 29 -1.56 -0.65 1.45
C LEU A 29 -0.16 -1.19 1.81
N ASN A 30 -0.01 -2.50 1.82
CA ASN A 30 1.25 -3.17 2.08
C ASN A 30 2.01 -3.38 0.76
N HIS A 31 2.48 -2.27 0.17
CA HIS A 31 3.24 -2.33 -1.07
C HIS A 31 4.61 -2.97 -0.85
N SER A 32 4.93 -3.94 -1.70
CA SER A 32 6.27 -4.53 -1.78
C SER A 32 7.02 -3.87 -2.92
N LEU A 33 8.17 -3.28 -2.62
CA LEU A 33 9.03 -2.65 -3.63
C LEU A 33 9.52 -3.70 -4.61
N CYS A 34 9.37 -3.40 -5.89
CA CYS A 34 10.03 -4.14 -6.97
C CYS A 34 11.33 -3.42 -7.39
N PHE A 35 12.06 -4.03 -8.31
CA PHE A 35 13.34 -3.46 -8.77
C PHE A 35 13.15 -2.08 -9.41
N ASP A 36 12.06 -1.87 -10.14
CA ASP A 36 11.75 -0.62 -10.83
C ASP A 36 11.35 0.52 -9.86
N ASP A 37 10.98 0.18 -8.63
CA ASP A 37 10.61 1.16 -7.60
C ASP A 37 11.83 1.72 -6.85
N ILE A 38 13.02 1.14 -7.06
CA ILE A 38 14.24 1.53 -6.33
C ILE A 38 14.56 2.99 -6.60
N ALA A 39 14.79 3.74 -5.53
CA ALA A 39 15.09 5.17 -5.52
C ALA A 39 13.98 6.10 -6.06
N LEU A 40 12.80 5.59 -6.41
CA LEU A 40 11.68 6.41 -6.88
C LEU A 40 10.83 6.96 -5.74
N TYR A 41 10.68 6.19 -4.65
CA TYR A 41 9.77 6.52 -3.56
C TYR A 41 10.48 6.60 -2.22
N ARG A 42 10.02 7.52 -1.40
CA ARG A 42 10.51 7.65 -0.02
C ARG A 42 9.66 6.75 0.88
N PRO A 43 10.23 6.19 1.96
CA PRO A 43 9.49 5.29 2.85
C PRO A 43 8.19 5.86 3.41
N LEU A 44 8.16 7.15 3.73
CA LEU A 44 6.97 7.80 4.28
C LEU A 44 5.89 8.04 3.21
N GLU A 45 6.26 8.19 1.95
CA GLU A 45 5.28 8.27 0.85
C GLU A 45 4.48 6.96 0.71
N LEU A 46 5.11 5.82 1.05
CA LEU A 46 4.50 4.49 1.03
C LEU A 46 3.86 4.10 2.37
N ASN A 47 3.64 5.03 3.28
CA ASN A 47 3.13 4.80 4.63
C ASN A 47 3.95 3.80 5.46
N TYR A 48 5.25 3.64 5.17
CA TYR A 48 6.12 2.72 5.90
C TYR A 48 6.39 3.17 7.34
N ASP A 49 6.22 4.44 7.66
CA ASP A 49 6.25 4.98 9.01
C ASP A 49 5.25 4.28 9.93
N LYS A 50 4.12 3.86 9.39
CA LYS A 50 3.07 3.16 10.15
C LYS A 50 3.33 1.66 10.32
N LEU A 51 4.07 1.06 9.38
CA LEU A 51 4.21 -0.39 9.30
C LEU A 51 5.65 -0.89 9.53
N ARG A 52 6.66 -0.10 9.16
CA ARG A 52 8.04 -0.60 9.03
C ARG A 52 9.11 0.31 9.63
N VAL A 53 8.81 1.57 9.95
CA VAL A 53 9.76 2.53 10.52
C VAL A 53 9.43 2.74 11.99
N SER A 54 10.45 2.64 12.86
CA SER A 54 10.34 2.97 14.26
C SER A 54 11.09 4.25 14.55
N PHE A 55 10.43 5.24 15.14
CA PHE A 55 11.04 6.50 15.57
C PHE A 55 11.62 6.43 16.97
N ALA A 56 11.31 5.37 17.72
CA ALA A 56 11.83 5.16 19.08
C ALA A 56 13.18 4.43 19.14
N LYS A 57 13.69 3.94 17.98
CA LYS A 57 15.00 3.30 17.90
C LYS A 57 16.13 4.34 17.80
N GLY A 58 17.36 3.91 18.15
CA GLY A 58 18.55 4.75 18.03
C GLY A 58 18.85 5.19 16.57
N CYS A 59 19.92 5.95 16.41
CA CYS A 59 20.32 6.54 15.15
C CYS A 59 20.57 5.51 14.05
N PHE A 60 20.18 5.85 12.82
CA PHE A 60 20.41 5.03 11.63
C PHE A 60 20.73 5.92 10.42
N ARG A 61 21.36 5.36 9.42
CA ARG A 61 21.72 6.08 8.19
C ARG A 61 20.46 6.52 7.44
N GLY A 62 20.36 7.81 7.12
CA GLY A 62 19.21 8.39 6.42
C GLY A 62 18.06 8.86 7.33
N GLN A 63 18.22 8.75 8.67
CA GLN A 63 17.21 9.18 9.63
C GLN A 63 16.79 10.65 9.48
N GLU A 64 17.71 11.53 9.06
CA GLU A 64 17.42 12.96 8.90
C GLU A 64 16.31 13.21 7.88
N ILE A 65 16.35 12.52 6.74
CA ILE A 65 15.33 12.66 5.69
C ILE A 65 13.99 12.16 6.21
N ILE A 66 13.99 11.00 6.86
CA ILE A 66 12.79 10.37 7.42
C ILE A 66 12.18 11.24 8.53
N ALA A 67 13.00 11.73 9.46
CA ALA A 67 12.55 12.62 10.52
C ALA A 67 12.00 13.95 9.98
N ARG A 68 12.69 14.55 9.01
CA ARG A 68 12.22 15.78 8.38
C ARG A 68 10.86 15.59 7.69
N MET A 69 10.67 14.50 6.97
CA MET A 69 9.38 14.20 6.35
C MET A 69 8.28 13.95 7.38
N HIS A 70 8.60 13.26 8.47
CA HIS A 70 7.62 12.92 9.51
C HIS A 70 7.15 14.16 10.26
N TYR A 71 8.07 15.04 10.69
CA TYR A 71 7.74 16.19 11.54
C TYR A 71 7.43 17.48 10.77
N LEU A 72 7.94 17.64 9.55
CA LEU A 72 7.83 18.89 8.78
C LEU A 72 7.22 18.68 7.39
N GLY A 73 7.03 17.44 6.97
CA GLY A 73 6.60 17.12 5.61
C GLY A 73 5.11 17.34 5.42
N VAL A 74 4.75 18.05 4.36
CA VAL A 74 3.39 18.11 3.85
C VAL A 74 3.29 17.09 2.71
N ASN A 75 2.56 16.01 2.92
CA ASN A 75 2.26 15.06 1.86
C ASN A 75 1.19 15.66 0.94
N ARG A 76 1.60 16.06 -0.27
CA ARG A 76 0.67 16.54 -1.30
C ARG A 76 -0.06 15.41 -2.01
N ARG A 77 0.47 14.18 -1.90
CA ARG A 77 -0.07 12.98 -2.51
C ARG A 77 -0.31 11.93 -1.44
N SER A 78 -1.43 11.24 -1.53
CA SER A 78 -1.76 10.09 -0.66
C SER A 78 -1.49 8.79 -1.39
N PHE A 79 -0.84 7.86 -0.71
CA PHE A 79 -0.74 6.48 -1.18
C PHE A 79 -2.04 5.76 -0.85
N CYS A 80 -2.65 5.16 -1.86
CA CYS A 80 -3.95 4.53 -1.74
C CYS A 80 -4.07 3.27 -2.61
N ALA A 81 -5.10 2.48 -2.34
CA ALA A 81 -5.55 1.41 -3.22
C ALA A 81 -6.87 1.82 -3.86
N VAL A 82 -7.00 1.55 -5.13
CA VAL A 82 -8.19 1.83 -5.94
C VAL A 82 -8.79 0.51 -6.41
N ILE A 83 -10.10 0.38 -6.24
CA ILE A 83 -10.92 -0.62 -6.91
C ILE A 83 -11.68 0.11 -8.03
N GLU A 84 -11.27 -0.15 -9.25
CA GLU A 84 -11.82 0.44 -10.47
C GLU A 84 -12.75 -0.56 -11.14
N ASN A 85 -13.98 -0.15 -11.44
CA ASN A 85 -14.88 -0.96 -12.23
C ASN A 85 -14.47 -0.90 -13.71
N THR A 86 -14.39 -2.05 -14.39
CA THR A 86 -14.02 -2.12 -15.81
C THR A 86 -15.00 -1.43 -16.74
N GLU A 87 -16.28 -1.33 -16.36
CA GLU A 87 -17.31 -0.63 -17.14
C GLU A 87 -17.20 0.90 -17.03
N HIS A 88 -16.61 1.38 -15.93
CA HIS A 88 -16.44 2.80 -15.63
C HIS A 88 -14.97 3.07 -15.28
N PRO A 89 -14.05 3.10 -16.25
CA PRO A 89 -12.66 3.36 -15.99
C PRO A 89 -12.45 4.78 -15.44
N LEU A 90 -11.46 4.95 -14.60
CA LEU A 90 -11.03 6.26 -14.10
C LEU A 90 -10.51 7.10 -15.28
N GLU A 91 -11.16 8.22 -15.54
CA GLU A 91 -10.80 9.17 -16.61
C GLU A 91 -9.48 9.90 -16.30
N ASN A 92 -9.07 9.93 -15.05
CA ASN A 92 -7.84 10.58 -14.62
C ASN A 92 -6.63 9.68 -14.93
N ASN A 93 -5.55 10.27 -15.45
CA ASN A 93 -4.27 9.62 -15.74
C ASN A 93 -3.54 9.19 -14.44
N ILE A 94 -4.22 8.38 -13.62
CA ILE A 94 -3.64 7.86 -12.39
C ILE A 94 -2.69 6.71 -12.76
N LYS A 95 -1.39 6.94 -12.51
CA LYS A 95 -0.37 5.94 -12.77
C LYS A 95 -0.40 4.87 -11.68
N PRO A 96 -0.65 3.59 -12.01
CA PRO A 96 -0.58 2.51 -11.06
C PRO A 96 0.85 2.33 -10.56
N LEU A 97 0.97 1.93 -9.30
CA LEU A 97 2.21 1.52 -8.68
C LEU A 97 2.26 -0.02 -8.68
N GLY A 98 3.23 -0.56 -9.40
CA GLY A 98 3.34 -1.99 -9.62
C GLY A 98 2.22 -2.56 -10.51
N GLU A 99 1.98 -3.85 -10.38
CA GLU A 99 1.02 -4.58 -11.20
C GLU A 99 -0.43 -4.31 -10.81
N LYS A 100 -1.31 -4.21 -11.82
CA LYS A 100 -2.77 -4.20 -11.63
C LYS A 100 -3.25 -5.65 -11.49
N LEU A 101 -4.07 -5.92 -10.50
CA LEU A 101 -4.77 -7.19 -10.37
C LEU A 101 -6.14 -7.08 -11.02
N GLU A 102 -6.43 -7.99 -11.94
CA GLU A 102 -7.72 -8.04 -12.63
C GLU A 102 -8.58 -9.14 -12.00
N CYS A 103 -9.79 -8.79 -11.56
CA CYS A 103 -10.76 -9.68 -10.97
C CYS A 103 -12.11 -9.46 -11.63
N GLU A 104 -12.53 -10.39 -12.47
CA GLU A 104 -13.84 -10.31 -13.17
C GLU A 104 -14.12 -8.90 -13.73
N ASN A 105 -14.94 -8.12 -13.02
CA ASN A 105 -15.36 -6.78 -13.42
C ASN A 105 -14.58 -5.64 -12.75
N TYR A 106 -13.51 -5.95 -12.01
CA TYR A 106 -12.76 -4.96 -11.24
C TYR A 106 -11.27 -5.05 -11.50
N LYS A 107 -10.59 -3.89 -11.43
CA LYS A 107 -9.13 -3.76 -11.40
C LYS A 107 -8.73 -3.17 -10.07
N ILE A 108 -7.76 -3.83 -9.40
CA ILE A 108 -7.28 -3.41 -8.09
C ILE A 108 -5.81 -3.05 -8.23
N TYR A 109 -5.44 -1.82 -7.84
CA TYR A 109 -4.07 -1.38 -7.88
C TYR A 109 -3.77 -0.32 -6.83
N ASN A 110 -2.50 -0.17 -6.48
CA ASN A 110 -2.03 0.92 -5.65
C ASN A 110 -1.60 2.10 -6.54
N CYS A 111 -1.70 3.31 -6.02
CA CYS A 111 -1.29 4.52 -6.72
C CYS A 111 -1.05 5.68 -5.75
N PHE A 112 -0.48 6.76 -6.27
CA PHE A 112 -0.45 8.04 -5.59
C PHE A 112 -1.51 8.97 -6.17
N ILE A 113 -2.34 9.54 -5.32
CA ILE A 113 -3.39 10.48 -5.71
C ILE A 113 -3.17 11.82 -5.02
N GLU A 114 -3.32 12.91 -5.75
CA GLU A 114 -3.33 14.25 -5.18
C GLU A 114 -4.60 14.47 -4.36
N GLN A 115 -4.51 15.31 -3.34
CA GLN A 115 -5.59 15.53 -2.38
C GLN A 115 -6.89 16.00 -3.05
N ASP A 116 -6.79 16.82 -4.09
CA ASP A 116 -7.94 17.35 -4.82
C ASP A 116 -8.68 16.24 -5.57
N ILE A 117 -7.94 15.40 -6.27
CA ILE A 117 -8.47 14.22 -6.99
C ILE A 117 -9.07 13.21 -6.01
N GLN A 118 -8.43 13.02 -4.86
CA GLN A 118 -8.94 12.13 -3.81
C GLN A 118 -10.33 12.59 -3.34
N ASN A 119 -10.50 13.87 -3.08
CA ASN A 119 -11.78 14.45 -2.65
C ASN A 119 -12.87 14.32 -3.74
N GLU A 120 -12.49 14.38 -4.99
CA GLU A 120 -13.39 14.23 -6.13
C GLU A 120 -13.86 12.77 -6.28
N LEU A 121 -12.94 11.82 -6.17
CA LEU A 121 -13.24 10.39 -6.23
C LEU A 121 -14.14 9.93 -5.08
N LEU A 122 -13.89 10.41 -3.86
CA LEU A 122 -14.73 10.11 -2.70
C LEU A 122 -16.16 10.61 -2.84
N LYS A 123 -16.38 11.67 -3.61
CA LYS A 123 -17.73 12.20 -3.90
C LYS A 123 -18.46 11.45 -5.01
N SER A 124 -17.74 10.79 -5.90
CA SER A 124 -18.33 10.22 -7.13
C SER A 124 -19.08 8.91 -6.90
N ASN A 125 -18.88 8.19 -5.79
CA ASN A 125 -19.44 6.87 -5.47
C ASN A 125 -19.28 5.79 -6.56
N LYS A 126 -18.48 6.05 -7.60
CA LYS A 126 -18.27 5.10 -8.72
C LYS A 126 -17.07 4.18 -8.50
N HIS A 127 -16.19 4.55 -7.59
CA HIS A 127 -14.95 3.84 -7.31
C HIS A 127 -14.75 3.73 -5.80
N GLU A 128 -14.16 2.63 -5.37
CA GLU A 128 -13.77 2.47 -3.97
C GLU A 128 -12.31 2.84 -3.79
N LEU A 129 -12.07 3.72 -2.84
CA LEU A 129 -10.75 4.23 -2.51
C LEU A 129 -10.39 3.86 -1.07
N PHE A 130 -9.29 3.13 -0.91
CA PHE A 130 -8.74 2.76 0.38
C PHE A 130 -7.51 3.61 0.69
N THR A 131 -7.57 4.34 1.79
CA THR A 131 -6.46 5.17 2.29
C THR A 131 -6.16 4.80 3.73
N MET A 132 -4.89 4.97 4.14
CA MET A 132 -4.58 4.92 5.56
C MET A 132 -5.18 6.12 6.27
N PRO A 133 -5.76 5.93 7.47
CA PRO A 133 -6.21 7.05 8.27
C PRO A 133 -5.02 7.99 8.53
N THR A 134 -5.20 9.26 8.18
CA THR A 134 -4.28 10.32 8.58
C THR A 134 -4.40 10.47 10.09
N ASN A 135 -3.37 10.07 10.83
CA ASN A 135 -3.27 10.50 12.21
C ASN A 135 -3.05 12.02 12.16
N GLN A 136 -4.09 12.79 12.44
CA GLN A 136 -3.89 14.14 12.89
C GLN A 136 -3.13 13.99 14.21
N LEU A 137 -1.88 14.42 14.18
CA LEU A 137 -1.10 14.63 15.40
C LEU A 137 -1.79 15.79 16.12
N ASP A 138 -2.62 15.47 17.12
CA ASP A 138 -3.11 16.42 18.11
C ASP A 138 -1.95 16.93 18.96
#